data_0c612d98c36ecc88a523121e6c433fa8
#
_entry.id   0c612d98c36ecc88a523121e6c433fa8
#
_cell.length_a   1.000
_cell.length_b   1.000
_cell.length_c   1.000
_cell.angle_alpha   90.00
_cell.angle_beta   90.00
_cell.angle_gamma   90.00
#
_symmetry.space_group_name_H-M   'P 1'
#
loop_
_entity.id
_entity.type
_entity.pdbx_description
1 polymer ?
#
loop_
_entity_poly.entity_id
_entity_poly.type
_entity_poly.pdbx_seq_one_letter_code
_entity_poly.pdbx_strand_id
1 'polypeptide(L)'
;TPGCIPALIDTNPTLTLESPGFAFTLDGSISTSQIPGSSFLHTSQSRTNALQAFALTSDLPEEKYDFFYKKMKQESVALPSSQKPVPTENPGIYLHSGDLTINDQNSWQVLNTEQIIVFITGNLLIDDTSGEQRIITVEKGGDGFLSFIVQEDIIISPNVGYTDIMTDPHSANIPLVEGVFIADGKIQIQGTADTQDKKFIGAGTFVSWDGVQLQRSFATPGNNSLNNISPAEVFIFRPDFLVNTPKNMKAAHFYLRELQPKLLQ
;
A
#
# COMPACT_ATOMS: atom_id res chain seq x y z
N THR A 1 4.71 -20.70 -19.75
CA THR A 1 5.66 -20.07 -18.81
C THR A 1 5.16 -20.31 -17.41
N PRO A 2 5.88 -21.06 -16.56
CA PRO A 2 5.51 -21.23 -15.18
C PRO A 2 5.70 -19.87 -14.49
N GLY A 3 4.61 -19.35 -13.92
CA GLY A 3 4.66 -18.14 -13.12
C GLY A 3 5.47 -18.41 -11.85
N CYS A 4 6.30 -17.46 -11.46
CA CYS A 4 6.87 -17.45 -10.12
C CYS A 4 5.72 -17.31 -9.12
N ILE A 5 5.43 -18.39 -8.41
CA ILE A 5 4.51 -18.35 -7.27
C ILE A 5 5.40 -18.16 -6.04
N PRO A 6 5.35 -17.01 -5.38
CA PRO A 6 5.96 -16.91 -4.06
C PRO A 6 5.14 -17.77 -3.12
N ALA A 7 5.67 -18.92 -2.75
CA ALA A 7 5.10 -19.71 -1.67
C ALA A 7 5.48 -19.02 -0.35
N LEU A 8 4.51 -18.71 0.43
CA LEU A 8 4.69 -18.19 1.76
C LEU A 8 3.77 -18.91 2.71
N ILE A 9 4.09 -19.50 3.79
CA ILE A 9 5.08 -19.33 4.79
C ILE A 9 4.42 -19.44 6.12
N ASP A 10 4.70 -20.42 6.77
CA ASP A 10 4.35 -20.72 8.14
C ASP A 10 5.34 -20.02 9.09
N THR A 11 4.98 -19.86 10.36
CA THR A 11 5.76 -19.23 11.43
C THR A 11 7.12 -19.89 11.71
N ASN A 12 7.41 -20.98 11.02
CA ASN A 12 8.71 -21.63 10.95
C ASN A 12 9.12 -21.67 9.48
N PRO A 13 9.74 -20.61 8.95
CA PRO A 13 9.78 -20.41 7.52
C PRO A 13 10.65 -21.45 6.83
N THR A 14 10.01 -22.43 6.22
CA THR A 14 10.63 -23.21 5.17
C THR A 14 10.21 -22.59 3.84
N LEU A 15 11.10 -21.85 3.22
CA LEU A 15 10.88 -21.31 1.89
C LEU A 15 11.12 -22.44 0.88
N THR A 16 10.07 -22.91 0.22
CA THR A 16 10.18 -23.84 -0.89
C THR A 16 10.10 -23.07 -2.20
N LEU A 17 11.20 -23.02 -2.93
CA LEU A 17 11.24 -22.44 -4.27
C LEU A 17 11.05 -23.57 -5.30
N GLU A 18 9.92 -23.57 -5.99
CA GLU A 18 9.61 -24.53 -7.05
C GLU A 18 10.20 -24.11 -8.41
N SER A 19 10.71 -22.90 -8.51
CA SER A 19 11.35 -22.38 -9.74
C SER A 19 12.51 -21.44 -9.39
N PRO A 20 13.43 -21.16 -10.34
CA PRO A 20 14.53 -20.22 -10.11
C PRO A 20 14.00 -18.85 -9.68
N GLY A 21 14.42 -18.39 -8.53
CA GLY A 21 14.01 -17.12 -7.96
C GLY A 21 15.03 -16.58 -6.98
N PHE A 22 14.76 -15.41 -6.43
CA PHE A 22 15.57 -14.83 -5.37
C PHE A 22 14.88 -15.06 -4.02
N ALA A 23 15.67 -15.48 -3.02
CA ALA A 23 15.23 -15.50 -1.64
C ALA A 23 16.12 -14.58 -0.82
N PHE A 24 15.51 -13.74 0.00
CA PHE A 24 16.24 -12.92 0.98
C PHE A 24 15.47 -12.87 2.30
N THR A 25 16.18 -12.66 3.38
CA THR A 25 15.61 -12.46 4.70
C THR A 25 16.25 -11.25 5.36
N LEU A 26 15.47 -10.48 6.09
CA LEU A 26 15.95 -9.32 6.81
C LEU A 26 16.56 -9.71 8.17
N ASP A 27 16.02 -10.76 8.81
CA ASP A 27 16.39 -11.17 10.17
C ASP A 27 16.47 -12.70 10.31
N GLY A 28 17.31 -13.34 9.56
CA GLY A 28 17.43 -14.78 9.69
C GLY A 28 18.51 -15.40 8.84
N SER A 29 18.76 -16.66 9.06
CA SER A 29 19.64 -17.46 8.22
C SER A 29 18.84 -18.22 7.18
N ILE A 30 19.26 -18.13 5.92
CA ILE A 30 18.73 -19.00 4.86
C ILE A 30 19.47 -20.33 4.97
N SER A 31 18.76 -21.41 5.36
CA SER A 31 19.32 -22.75 5.34
C SER A 31 19.29 -23.30 3.93
N THR A 32 20.45 -23.61 3.39
CA THR A 32 20.63 -24.17 2.05
C THR A 32 20.49 -25.69 2.00
N SER A 33 20.46 -26.35 3.15
CA SER A 33 20.43 -27.83 3.23
C SER A 33 19.12 -28.46 2.80
N GLN A 34 18.07 -27.67 2.62
CA GLN A 34 16.73 -28.16 2.30
C GLN A 34 16.23 -27.82 0.90
N ILE A 35 17.07 -27.27 0.03
CA ILE A 35 16.66 -26.94 -1.33
C ILE A 35 17.47 -27.76 -2.34
N PRO A 36 17.02 -28.99 -2.68
CA PRO A 36 17.73 -29.84 -3.62
C PRO A 36 17.71 -29.23 -5.02
N GLY A 37 18.87 -29.12 -5.64
CA GLY A 37 18.99 -28.77 -7.06
C GLY A 37 19.02 -27.27 -7.38
N SER A 38 19.02 -26.38 -6.42
CA SER A 38 19.22 -24.96 -6.68
C SER A 38 20.70 -24.60 -6.77
N SER A 39 21.22 -24.48 -7.97
CA SER A 39 22.57 -23.96 -8.23
C SER A 39 22.81 -22.55 -7.66
N PHE A 40 21.73 -21.89 -7.28
CA PHE A 40 21.73 -20.55 -6.69
C PHE A 40 22.22 -20.53 -5.23
N LEU A 41 21.94 -21.58 -4.47
CA LEU A 41 22.26 -21.62 -3.03
C LEU A 41 23.59 -22.34 -2.74
N HIS A 42 24.25 -22.85 -3.75
CA HIS A 42 25.67 -23.23 -3.66
C HIS A 42 26.61 -22.02 -3.55
N THR A 43 26.03 -20.86 -3.38
CA THR A 43 26.80 -19.67 -3.17
C THR A 43 27.33 -19.66 -1.75
N SER A 44 28.63 -19.63 -1.68
CA SER A 44 29.41 -19.46 -0.47
C SER A 44 28.78 -18.41 0.48
N GLN A 45 29.00 -18.56 1.77
CA GLN A 45 28.64 -17.55 2.79
C GLN A 45 28.91 -16.10 2.37
N SER A 46 29.88 -15.87 1.49
CA SER A 46 30.21 -14.54 0.98
C SER A 46 29.11 -13.91 0.13
N ARG A 47 28.27 -14.69 -0.56
CA ARG A 47 27.12 -14.15 -1.31
C ARG A 47 25.91 -13.94 -0.44
N THR A 48 25.69 -14.79 0.56
CA THR A 48 24.67 -14.57 1.59
C THR A 48 25.00 -13.30 2.38
N ASN A 49 26.24 -13.09 2.73
CA ASN A 49 26.69 -11.87 3.39
C ASN A 49 26.63 -10.63 2.47
N ALA A 50 26.88 -10.79 1.18
CA ALA A 50 26.72 -9.71 0.22
C ALA A 50 25.25 -9.34 -0.02
N LEU A 51 24.36 -10.32 -0.04
CA LEU A 51 22.91 -10.08 -0.09
C LEU A 51 22.39 -9.50 1.23
N GLN A 52 22.88 -9.96 2.36
CA GLN A 52 22.62 -9.32 3.65
C GLN A 52 23.21 -7.90 3.71
N ALA A 53 24.40 -7.67 3.19
CA ALA A 53 24.95 -6.33 3.12
C ALA A 53 24.14 -5.41 2.17
N PHE A 54 23.56 -5.95 1.11
CA PHE A 54 22.63 -5.19 0.24
C PHE A 54 21.26 -4.95 0.89
N ALA A 55 20.79 -5.89 1.69
CA ALA A 55 19.56 -5.71 2.49
C ALA A 55 19.80 -4.83 3.71
N LEU A 56 21.05 -4.80 4.21
CA LEU A 56 21.46 -4.05 5.39
C LEU A 56 22.07 -2.67 5.11
N THR A 57 22.13 -2.23 3.93
CA THR A 57 22.10 -0.79 3.70
C THR A 57 20.69 -0.31 3.93
N SER A 58 20.24 -0.65 5.05
CA SER A 58 19.12 -0.21 5.84
C SER A 58 19.21 1.25 6.23
N ASP A 59 19.52 2.08 5.30
CA ASP A 59 18.99 3.40 5.25
C ASP A 59 17.65 3.33 4.52
N LEU A 60 16.84 2.32 4.82
CA LEU A 60 15.39 2.49 4.80
C LEU A 60 15.16 3.66 5.74
N PRO A 61 14.74 4.80 5.22
CA PRO A 61 14.69 6.01 6.02
C PRO A 61 13.81 5.71 7.24
N GLU A 62 14.35 5.92 8.43
CA GLU A 62 13.55 5.96 9.66
C GLU A 62 12.44 7.02 9.52
N GLU A 63 12.57 7.90 8.56
CA GLU A 63 11.71 9.03 8.28
C GLU A 63 10.75 8.72 7.13
N LYS A 64 9.81 7.90 7.35
CA LYS A 64 8.74 7.38 6.51
C LYS A 64 7.99 8.49 5.73
N TYR A 65 7.10 9.23 6.40
CA TYR A 65 6.41 10.41 5.86
C TYR A 65 7.42 11.48 5.41
N ASP A 66 8.38 11.78 6.27
CA ASP A 66 9.40 12.78 6.06
C ASP A 66 10.29 12.50 4.83
N PHE A 67 10.49 11.23 4.47
CA PHE A 67 11.21 10.88 3.25
C PHE A 67 10.54 11.46 2.01
N PHE A 68 9.24 11.27 1.87
CA PHE A 68 8.47 11.79 0.74
C PHE A 68 8.32 13.31 0.86
N TYR A 69 8.01 13.79 2.07
CA TYR A 69 7.76 15.19 2.31
C TYR A 69 8.98 16.07 2.04
N LYS A 70 10.16 15.72 2.57
CA LYS A 70 11.41 16.45 2.33
C LYS A 70 11.75 16.57 0.85
N LYS A 71 11.35 15.60 0.06
CA LYS A 71 11.60 15.55 -1.37
C LYS A 71 10.66 16.44 -2.18
N MET A 72 9.42 16.61 -1.73
CA MET A 72 8.35 17.26 -2.50
C MET A 72 7.80 18.52 -1.85
N LYS A 73 8.20 18.87 -0.61
CA LYS A 73 7.63 19.99 0.14
C LYS A 73 7.75 21.36 -0.55
N GLN A 74 8.76 21.57 -1.38
CA GLN A 74 8.96 22.86 -2.07
C GLN A 74 7.90 23.09 -3.16
N GLU A 75 7.29 22.03 -3.65
CA GLU A 75 6.24 22.04 -4.67
C GLU A 75 4.84 21.97 -4.06
N SER A 76 4.74 21.77 -2.73
CA SER A 76 3.46 21.58 -2.07
C SER A 76 2.71 22.91 -1.83
N VAL A 77 1.41 22.85 -2.09
CA VAL A 77 0.47 23.95 -1.84
C VAL A 77 -0.46 23.54 -0.68
N ALA A 78 -0.85 24.48 0.16
CA ALA A 78 -1.77 24.19 1.25
C ALA A 78 -3.13 23.69 0.72
N LEU A 79 -3.63 22.60 1.31
CA LEU A 79 -5.00 22.11 1.11
C LEU A 79 -5.87 22.58 2.28
N PRO A 80 -6.63 23.69 2.12
CA PRO A 80 -7.32 24.33 3.24
C PRO A 80 -8.62 23.64 3.63
N SER A 81 -9.12 22.71 2.84
CA SER A 81 -10.40 22.05 3.04
C SER A 81 -10.33 20.56 2.68
N SER A 82 -11.38 19.83 3.05
CA SER A 82 -11.53 18.41 2.68
C SER A 82 -12.04 18.18 1.25
N GLN A 83 -12.27 19.23 0.48
CA GLN A 83 -12.67 19.10 -0.92
C GLN A 83 -11.51 18.65 -1.81
N LYS A 84 -11.81 17.86 -2.83
CA LYS A 84 -10.82 17.49 -3.83
C LYS A 84 -10.22 18.76 -4.47
N PRO A 85 -8.91 18.90 -4.45
CA PRO A 85 -8.28 20.00 -5.16
C PRO A 85 -8.37 19.78 -6.67
N VAL A 86 -8.38 20.87 -7.41
CA VAL A 86 -8.20 20.85 -8.88
C VAL A 86 -6.73 21.18 -9.16
N PRO A 87 -5.94 20.21 -9.64
CA PRO A 87 -4.53 20.45 -9.87
C PRO A 87 -4.34 21.44 -11.02
N THR A 88 -3.49 22.45 -10.79
CA THR A 88 -3.04 23.39 -11.82
C THR A 88 -1.79 22.89 -12.54
N GLU A 89 -1.10 21.95 -11.93
CA GLU A 89 0.10 21.26 -12.44
C GLU A 89 -0.02 19.75 -12.19
N ASN A 90 0.66 18.94 -12.97
CA ASN A 90 0.70 17.48 -12.80
C ASN A 90 2.14 17.01 -12.47
N PRO A 91 2.35 16.46 -11.27
CA PRO A 91 1.35 16.25 -10.22
C PRO A 91 1.05 17.51 -9.43
N GLY A 92 -0.21 17.71 -9.03
CA GLY A 92 -0.58 18.65 -7.99
C GLY A 92 -0.19 18.09 -6.61
N ILE A 93 0.66 18.79 -5.88
CA ILE A 93 1.16 18.36 -4.57
C ILE A 93 0.57 19.25 -3.49
N TYR A 94 -0.08 18.65 -2.51
CA TYR A 94 -0.83 19.36 -1.49
C TYR A 94 -0.40 18.95 -0.09
N LEU A 95 -0.50 19.90 0.85
CA LEU A 95 -0.28 19.67 2.27
C LEU A 95 -1.54 20.03 3.05
N HIS A 96 -2.10 19.06 3.76
CA HIS A 96 -3.14 19.26 4.76
C HIS A 96 -2.56 19.17 6.16
N SER A 97 -2.80 20.20 6.99
CA SER A 97 -2.34 20.22 8.37
C SER A 97 -3.44 19.70 9.30
N GLY A 98 -3.14 18.70 10.12
CA GLY A 98 -4.08 18.01 10.98
C GLY A 98 -4.81 16.89 10.27
N ASP A 99 -5.94 16.46 10.84
CA ASP A 99 -6.75 15.35 10.33
C ASP A 99 -7.55 15.77 9.09
N LEU A 100 -7.60 14.87 8.10
CA LEU A 100 -8.42 15.03 6.90
C LEU A 100 -9.55 14.01 6.90
N THR A 101 -10.79 14.47 6.76
CA THR A 101 -11.95 13.60 6.60
C THR A 101 -12.50 13.69 5.18
N ILE A 102 -12.59 12.54 4.51
CA ILE A 102 -13.25 12.39 3.20
C ILE A 102 -14.44 11.46 3.37
N ASN A 103 -15.61 11.91 2.94
CA ASN A 103 -16.84 11.16 3.06
C ASN A 103 -17.74 11.32 1.81
N ASP A 104 -18.95 10.79 1.87
CA ASP A 104 -19.94 10.89 0.79
C ASP A 104 -20.35 12.34 0.45
N GLN A 105 -20.21 13.30 1.38
CA GLN A 105 -20.53 14.71 1.15
C GLN A 105 -19.39 15.45 0.42
N ASN A 106 -18.17 14.98 0.51
CA ASN A 106 -17.00 15.56 -0.12
C ASN A 106 -16.17 14.52 -0.88
N SER A 107 -16.83 13.54 -1.48
CA SER A 107 -16.18 12.45 -2.21
C SER A 107 -15.22 12.97 -3.30
N TRP A 108 -14.13 12.24 -3.48
CA TRP A 108 -13.08 12.60 -4.44
C TRP A 108 -13.17 11.76 -5.71
N GLN A 109 -13.43 12.40 -6.83
CA GLN A 109 -13.33 11.78 -8.16
C GLN A 109 -12.16 12.38 -8.89
N VAL A 110 -11.07 11.62 -9.01
CA VAL A 110 -9.86 12.02 -9.74
C VAL A 110 -10.00 11.59 -11.18
N LEU A 111 -9.87 12.55 -12.09
CA LEU A 111 -9.97 12.29 -13.52
C LEU A 111 -8.71 11.56 -14.04
N ASN A 112 -8.85 10.89 -15.17
CA ASN A 112 -7.75 10.18 -15.79
C ASN A 112 -6.61 11.08 -16.33
N THR A 113 -6.76 12.39 -16.24
CA THR A 113 -5.75 13.40 -16.59
C THR A 113 -5.15 14.09 -15.37
N GLU A 114 -5.64 13.80 -14.17
CA GLU A 114 -5.21 14.44 -12.93
C GLU A 114 -4.23 13.55 -12.16
N GLN A 115 -3.14 14.14 -11.68
CA GLN A 115 -2.23 13.49 -10.73
C GLN A 115 -2.19 14.30 -9.44
N ILE A 116 -2.58 13.70 -8.34
CA ILE A 116 -2.72 14.35 -7.04
C ILE A 116 -1.92 13.59 -5.98
N ILE A 117 -1.07 14.32 -5.26
CA ILE A 117 -0.34 13.82 -4.08
C ILE A 117 -0.73 14.68 -2.89
N VAL A 118 -1.19 14.08 -1.81
CA VAL A 118 -1.60 14.77 -0.60
C VAL A 118 -0.78 14.30 0.59
N PHE A 119 -0.08 15.22 1.22
CA PHE A 119 0.55 15.04 2.52
C PHE A 119 -0.42 15.43 3.63
N ILE A 120 -0.56 14.59 4.64
CA ILE A 120 -1.45 14.83 5.79
C ILE A 120 -0.62 14.66 7.06
N THR A 121 -0.61 15.70 7.92
CA THR A 121 0.18 15.67 9.18
C THR A 121 -0.56 15.02 10.35
N GLY A 122 -1.85 14.76 10.23
CA GLY A 122 -2.68 14.00 11.15
C GLY A 122 -3.16 12.69 10.54
N ASN A 123 -4.37 12.29 10.88
CA ASN A 123 -5.02 11.08 10.38
C ASN A 123 -5.79 11.36 9.07
N LEU A 124 -5.93 10.33 8.24
CA LEU A 124 -6.90 10.32 7.15
C LEU A 124 -8.09 9.45 7.58
N LEU A 125 -9.26 10.07 7.74
CA LEU A 125 -10.51 9.38 7.98
C LEU A 125 -11.33 9.28 6.70
N ILE A 126 -11.71 8.07 6.31
CA ILE A 126 -12.61 7.80 5.19
C ILE A 126 -13.90 7.24 5.77
N ASP A 127 -15.04 7.91 5.51
CA ASP A 127 -16.34 7.55 6.06
C ASP A 127 -17.44 7.60 5.00
N ASP A 128 -18.57 6.96 5.27
CA ASP A 128 -19.75 6.93 4.40
C ASP A 128 -21.01 7.03 5.25
N THR A 129 -21.58 8.21 5.32
CA THR A 129 -22.79 8.46 6.13
C THR A 129 -24.09 8.10 5.40
N SER A 130 -24.06 8.02 4.07
CA SER A 130 -25.23 7.70 3.25
C SER A 130 -25.32 6.22 2.83
N GLY A 131 -24.22 5.50 2.90
CA GLY A 131 -24.08 4.07 2.64
C GLY A 131 -23.85 3.70 1.17
N GLU A 132 -22.88 2.79 0.96
CA GLU A 132 -22.52 2.18 -0.33
C GLU A 132 -22.05 3.17 -1.41
N GLN A 133 -21.54 4.34 -0.99
CA GLN A 133 -21.01 5.34 -1.91
C GLN A 133 -19.53 5.11 -2.22
N ARG A 134 -19.17 5.42 -3.45
CA ARG A 134 -17.77 5.47 -3.88
C ARG A 134 -17.15 6.78 -3.39
N ILE A 135 -16.38 6.69 -2.33
CA ILE A 135 -15.85 7.86 -1.61
C ILE A 135 -14.62 8.47 -2.32
N ILE A 136 -13.72 7.59 -2.77
CA ILE A 136 -12.50 8.00 -3.47
C ILE A 136 -12.38 7.16 -4.72
N THR A 137 -12.35 7.80 -5.89
CA THR A 137 -12.24 7.10 -7.16
C THR A 137 -11.20 7.74 -8.06
N VAL A 138 -10.52 6.90 -8.84
CA VAL A 138 -9.56 7.33 -9.86
C VAL A 138 -9.97 6.73 -11.20
N GLU A 139 -10.26 7.60 -12.16
CA GLU A 139 -10.69 7.21 -13.49
C GLU A 139 -9.59 6.44 -14.21
N LYS A 140 -9.99 5.37 -14.92
CA LYS A 140 -9.07 4.50 -15.68
C LYS A 140 -8.85 5.03 -17.10
N GLY A 141 -7.80 4.54 -17.74
CA GLY A 141 -7.57 4.75 -19.18
C GLY A 141 -6.78 6.01 -19.52
N GLY A 142 -6.02 6.56 -18.58
CA GLY A 142 -5.12 7.69 -18.77
C GLY A 142 -4.02 7.73 -17.72
N ASP A 143 -3.50 8.91 -17.43
CA ASP A 143 -2.40 9.13 -16.48
C ASP A 143 -2.89 9.44 -15.05
N GLY A 144 -4.18 9.21 -14.76
CA GLY A 144 -4.80 9.48 -13.47
C GLY A 144 -4.04 8.81 -12.31
N PHE A 145 -3.77 9.60 -11.25
CA PHE A 145 -3.05 9.13 -10.08
C PHE A 145 -3.49 9.88 -8.82
N LEU A 146 -3.65 9.14 -7.73
CA LEU A 146 -3.92 9.70 -6.42
C LEU A 146 -3.07 9.01 -5.37
N SER A 147 -2.38 9.80 -4.53
CA SER A 147 -1.68 9.28 -3.36
C SER A 147 -1.94 10.13 -2.13
N PHE A 148 -2.22 9.45 -1.01
CA PHE A 148 -2.21 10.03 0.32
C PHE A 148 -1.00 9.51 1.08
N ILE A 149 -0.20 10.43 1.61
CA ILE A 149 0.97 10.16 2.44
C ILE A 149 0.69 10.77 3.80
N VAL A 150 0.43 9.92 4.77
CA VAL A 150 -0.16 10.25 6.07
C VAL A 150 0.87 10.03 7.17
N GLN A 151 1.05 11.04 8.02
CA GLN A 151 2.02 10.96 9.12
C GLN A 151 1.52 10.08 10.28
N GLU A 152 0.19 10.02 10.47
CA GLU A 152 -0.45 9.19 11.48
C GLU A 152 -1.20 8.01 10.84
N ASP A 153 -2.41 7.72 11.27
CA ASP A 153 -3.19 6.57 10.82
C ASP A 153 -4.08 6.88 9.61
N ILE A 154 -4.36 5.87 8.81
CA ILE A 154 -5.46 5.87 7.84
C ILE A 154 -6.57 5.00 8.41
N ILE A 155 -7.74 5.59 8.59
CA ILE A 155 -8.88 4.96 9.23
C ILE A 155 -10.03 4.89 8.23
N ILE A 156 -10.46 3.68 7.90
CA ILE A 156 -11.63 3.42 7.07
C ILE A 156 -12.75 2.97 7.99
N SER A 157 -13.77 3.82 8.10
CA SER A 157 -14.93 3.63 8.97
C SER A 157 -15.69 2.34 8.64
N PRO A 158 -16.35 1.69 9.61
CA PRO A 158 -17.23 0.55 9.38
C PRO A 158 -18.36 0.84 8.40
N ASN A 159 -18.74 2.11 8.23
CA ASN A 159 -19.80 2.53 7.32
C ASN A 159 -19.45 2.38 5.85
N VAL A 160 -18.14 2.44 5.50
CA VAL A 160 -17.66 2.33 4.11
C VAL A 160 -17.69 0.87 3.67
N GLY A 161 -18.69 0.46 2.93
CA GLY A 161 -18.82 -0.93 2.50
C GLY A 161 -20.16 -1.24 1.87
N TYR A 162 -20.27 -2.43 1.27
CA TYR A 162 -21.49 -2.98 0.73
C TYR A 162 -22.21 -3.84 1.77
N THR A 163 -23.51 -3.67 1.88
CA THR A 163 -24.38 -4.54 2.73
C THR A 163 -24.52 -5.93 2.11
N ASP A 164 -24.52 -6.02 0.77
CA ASP A 164 -24.50 -7.30 0.09
C ASP A 164 -23.09 -7.91 0.12
N ILE A 165 -22.91 -8.90 0.99
CA ILE A 165 -21.65 -9.64 1.15
C ILE A 165 -21.23 -10.40 -0.12
N MET A 166 -22.16 -10.67 -1.04
CA MET A 166 -21.90 -11.37 -2.31
C MET A 166 -21.51 -10.43 -3.44
N THR A 167 -21.46 -9.11 -3.18
CA THR A 167 -21.01 -8.13 -4.20
C THR A 167 -19.72 -8.59 -4.87
N ASP A 168 -19.77 -8.74 -6.21
CA ASP A 168 -18.64 -9.18 -7.02
C ASP A 168 -17.59 -8.06 -7.13
N PRO A 169 -16.39 -8.23 -6.57
CA PRO A 169 -15.36 -7.21 -6.61
C PRO A 169 -14.82 -6.96 -8.03
N HIS A 170 -15.02 -7.87 -8.97
CA HIS A 170 -14.53 -7.73 -10.35
C HIS A 170 -15.44 -6.90 -11.25
N SER A 171 -16.63 -6.56 -10.78
CA SER A 171 -17.54 -5.69 -11.53
C SER A 171 -16.94 -4.27 -11.67
N ALA A 172 -17.13 -3.65 -12.80
CA ALA A 172 -16.68 -2.28 -13.03
C ALA A 172 -17.35 -1.32 -12.02
N ASN A 173 -16.59 -0.32 -11.55
CA ASN A 173 -17.07 0.72 -10.63
C ASN A 173 -17.46 0.25 -9.21
N ILE A 174 -16.96 -0.88 -8.78
CA ILE A 174 -17.23 -1.42 -7.44
C ILE A 174 -16.28 -0.90 -6.35
N PRO A 175 -14.98 -0.64 -6.57
CA PRO A 175 -14.13 -0.16 -5.48
C PRO A 175 -14.66 1.15 -4.90
N LEU A 176 -14.79 1.19 -3.57
CA LEU A 176 -15.28 2.34 -2.81
C LEU A 176 -14.17 3.36 -2.56
N VAL A 177 -12.94 2.86 -2.46
CA VAL A 177 -11.74 3.63 -2.16
C VAL A 177 -10.63 3.20 -3.12
N GLU A 178 -10.15 4.13 -3.94
CA GLU A 178 -9.13 3.88 -4.95
C GLU A 178 -7.94 4.86 -4.78
N GLY A 179 -6.71 4.34 -4.83
CA GLY A 179 -5.51 5.18 -4.74
C GLY A 179 -4.29 4.46 -4.19
N VAL A 180 -3.26 5.25 -3.90
CA VAL A 180 -2.05 4.83 -3.19
C VAL A 180 -2.09 5.44 -1.79
N PHE A 181 -2.20 4.60 -0.78
CA PHE A 181 -2.35 4.96 0.62
C PHE A 181 -1.09 4.56 1.38
N ILE A 182 -0.39 5.54 1.93
CA ILE A 182 0.86 5.34 2.67
C ILE A 182 0.70 5.99 4.03
N ALA A 183 0.86 5.20 5.10
CA ALA A 183 0.76 5.68 6.49
C ALA A 183 2.02 5.36 7.29
N ASP A 184 2.52 6.32 8.04
CA ASP A 184 3.55 6.04 9.05
C ASP A 184 2.98 5.25 10.22
N GLY A 185 1.77 5.58 10.63
CA GLY A 185 0.98 4.82 11.58
C GLY A 185 0.35 3.58 10.94
N LYS A 186 -0.87 3.25 11.34
CA LYS A 186 -1.62 2.07 10.89
C LYS A 186 -2.57 2.40 9.75
N ILE A 187 -2.92 1.38 8.97
CA ILE A 187 -4.12 1.38 8.14
C ILE A 187 -5.14 0.50 8.83
N GLN A 188 -6.27 1.07 9.22
CA GLN A 188 -7.32 0.38 9.95
C GLN A 188 -8.59 0.29 9.09
N ILE A 189 -8.97 -0.93 8.70
CA ILE A 189 -10.27 -1.20 8.09
C ILE A 189 -11.18 -1.61 9.26
N GLN A 190 -11.86 -0.61 9.82
CA GLN A 190 -12.65 -0.83 11.04
C GLN A 190 -13.88 -1.67 10.77
N GLY A 191 -14.18 -2.55 11.72
CA GLY A 191 -15.40 -3.34 11.81
C GLY A 191 -16.28 -2.88 12.97
N THR A 192 -17.50 -3.40 13.02
CA THR A 192 -18.44 -3.24 14.12
C THR A 192 -18.31 -4.44 15.06
N ALA A 193 -18.21 -4.20 16.37
CA ALA A 193 -17.98 -5.29 17.32
C ALA A 193 -19.16 -6.27 17.45
N ASP A 194 -20.38 -5.80 17.20
CA ASP A 194 -21.62 -6.50 17.61
C ASP A 194 -22.59 -6.83 16.48
N THR A 195 -22.32 -6.38 15.26
CA THR A 195 -23.19 -6.58 14.09
C THR A 195 -22.40 -7.08 12.90
N GLN A 196 -23.10 -7.64 11.93
CA GLN A 196 -22.51 -8.01 10.65
C GLN A 196 -21.92 -6.77 9.96
N ASP A 197 -20.63 -6.84 9.63
CA ASP A 197 -19.96 -5.77 8.92
C ASP A 197 -20.37 -5.66 7.45
N LYS A 198 -20.16 -4.50 6.88
CA LYS A 198 -20.23 -4.29 5.43
C LYS A 198 -18.97 -4.82 4.75
N LYS A 199 -19.11 -5.32 3.52
CA LYS A 199 -17.99 -5.76 2.69
C LYS A 199 -17.19 -4.56 2.20
N PHE A 200 -15.92 -4.46 2.60
CA PHE A 200 -15.02 -3.45 2.07
C PHE A 200 -14.38 -3.90 0.76
N ILE A 201 -14.36 -3.03 -0.24
CA ILE A 201 -13.65 -3.24 -1.50
C ILE A 201 -12.83 -2.00 -1.81
N GLY A 202 -11.51 -2.12 -1.65
CA GLY A 202 -10.54 -1.11 -2.00
C GLY A 202 -9.75 -1.47 -3.26
N ALA A 203 -9.24 -0.48 -3.99
CA ALA A 203 -8.40 -0.73 -5.14
C ALA A 203 -7.14 0.15 -5.14
N GLY A 204 -5.99 -0.44 -5.38
CA GLY A 204 -4.71 0.27 -5.41
C GLY A 204 -3.64 -0.33 -4.53
N THR A 205 -2.93 0.54 -3.80
CA THR A 205 -1.81 0.16 -2.93
C THR A 205 -2.04 0.70 -1.53
N PHE A 206 -1.90 -0.17 -0.53
CA PHE A 206 -2.07 0.18 0.88
C PHE A 206 -0.80 -0.24 1.62
N VAL A 207 -0.04 0.75 2.11
CA VAL A 207 1.24 0.57 2.80
C VAL A 207 1.18 1.25 4.16
N SER A 208 1.57 0.52 5.19
CA SER A 208 1.66 1.03 6.55
C SER A 208 2.93 0.53 7.21
N TRP A 209 3.59 1.39 7.99
CA TRP A 209 4.77 0.99 8.77
C TRP A 209 4.42 0.34 10.10
N ASP A 210 3.27 0.70 10.70
CA ASP A 210 2.80 0.11 11.96
C ASP A 210 1.78 -1.03 11.76
N GLY A 211 1.56 -1.44 10.51
CA GLY A 211 0.74 -2.59 10.14
C GLY A 211 -0.68 -2.26 9.70
N VAL A 212 -1.26 -3.19 8.98
CA VAL A 212 -2.64 -3.11 8.48
C VAL A 212 -3.53 -3.94 9.39
N GLN A 213 -4.60 -3.33 9.89
CA GLN A 213 -5.60 -3.99 10.74
C GLN A 213 -6.88 -4.22 9.96
N LEU A 214 -7.19 -5.47 9.70
CA LEU A 214 -8.41 -5.93 9.07
C LEU A 214 -9.36 -6.39 10.18
N GLN A 215 -10.41 -5.62 10.44
CA GLN A 215 -11.25 -5.81 11.62
C GLN A 215 -12.68 -6.25 11.28
N ARG A 216 -12.99 -6.44 9.99
CA ARG A 216 -14.34 -6.78 9.54
C ARG A 216 -14.63 -8.26 9.63
N SER A 217 -15.85 -8.56 10.02
CA SER A 217 -16.36 -9.90 10.11
C SER A 217 -17.82 -9.97 9.69
N PHE A 218 -18.17 -10.99 8.91
CA PHE A 218 -19.57 -11.32 8.62
C PHE A 218 -20.17 -12.28 9.65
N ALA A 219 -19.37 -12.66 10.66
CA ALA A 219 -19.85 -13.49 11.74
C ALA A 219 -20.94 -12.76 12.54
N THR A 220 -22.00 -13.47 12.82
CA THR A 220 -23.03 -13.05 13.77
C THR A 220 -22.99 -13.97 15.00
N PRO A 221 -23.49 -13.55 16.17
CA PRO A 221 -23.52 -14.42 17.33
C PRO A 221 -24.13 -15.79 17.01
N GLY A 222 -23.33 -16.84 17.13
CA GLY A 222 -23.73 -18.22 16.81
C GLY A 222 -23.60 -18.66 15.35
N ASN A 223 -23.16 -17.80 14.42
CA ASN A 223 -22.95 -18.18 13.02
C ASN A 223 -21.72 -17.52 12.40
N ASN A 224 -20.65 -18.30 12.26
CA ASN A 224 -19.41 -17.88 11.61
C ASN A 224 -19.32 -18.31 10.13
N SER A 225 -20.36 -18.97 9.60
CA SER A 225 -20.29 -19.58 8.26
C SER A 225 -20.13 -18.59 7.13
N LEU A 226 -20.60 -17.36 7.30
CA LEU A 226 -20.55 -16.33 6.25
C LEU A 226 -19.14 -15.90 5.90
N ASN A 227 -18.22 -15.86 6.87
CA ASN A 227 -16.80 -15.58 6.62
C ASN A 227 -16.12 -16.64 5.74
N ASN A 228 -16.69 -17.85 5.66
CA ASN A 228 -16.17 -18.91 4.79
C ASN A 228 -16.71 -18.82 3.35
N ILE A 229 -17.72 -17.99 3.12
CA ILE A 229 -18.37 -17.84 1.83
C ILE A 229 -17.80 -16.65 1.05
N SER A 230 -17.55 -15.54 1.73
CA SER A 230 -17.07 -14.30 1.13
C SER A 230 -16.06 -13.60 2.04
N PRO A 231 -14.98 -13.03 1.49
CA PRO A 231 -14.07 -12.20 2.27
C PRO A 231 -14.73 -10.88 2.67
N ALA A 232 -14.52 -10.44 3.91
CA ALA A 232 -15.05 -9.19 4.41
C ALA A 232 -14.29 -7.97 3.89
N GLU A 233 -13.00 -8.13 3.59
CA GLU A 233 -12.16 -7.12 2.94
C GLU A 233 -11.57 -7.67 1.66
N VAL A 234 -11.64 -6.87 0.59
CA VAL A 234 -11.10 -7.19 -0.73
C VAL A 234 -10.23 -6.04 -1.21
N PHE A 235 -9.02 -6.37 -1.65
CA PHE A 235 -8.09 -5.41 -2.24
C PHE A 235 -7.83 -5.78 -3.69
N ILE A 236 -8.11 -4.84 -4.59
CA ILE A 236 -7.93 -5.01 -6.03
C ILE A 236 -6.65 -4.30 -6.44
N PHE A 237 -5.73 -5.02 -7.04
CA PHE A 237 -4.50 -4.44 -7.55
C PHE A 237 -4.78 -3.54 -8.77
N ARG A 238 -4.21 -2.34 -8.75
CA ARG A 238 -4.28 -1.33 -9.83
C ARG A 238 -2.89 -1.14 -10.44
N PRO A 239 -2.52 -1.91 -11.48
CA PRO A 239 -1.20 -1.82 -12.11
C PRO A 239 -0.94 -0.47 -12.79
N ASP A 240 -1.98 0.21 -13.22
CA ASP A 240 -1.92 1.55 -13.79
C ASP A 240 -1.30 2.58 -12.81
N PHE A 241 -1.53 2.46 -11.51
CA PHE A 241 -0.90 3.34 -10.53
C PHE A 241 0.63 3.20 -10.50
N LEU A 242 1.18 2.02 -10.78
CA LEU A 242 2.63 1.86 -10.88
C LEU A 242 3.20 2.61 -12.10
N VAL A 243 2.49 2.55 -13.21
CA VAL A 243 2.88 3.24 -14.43
C VAL A 243 2.74 4.75 -14.27
N ASN A 244 1.61 5.18 -13.74
CA ASN A 244 1.23 6.59 -13.59
C ASN A 244 1.86 7.27 -12.37
N THR A 245 2.60 6.53 -11.53
CA THR A 245 3.30 7.12 -10.38
C THR A 245 4.15 8.31 -10.86
N PRO A 246 3.98 9.51 -10.30
CA PRO A 246 4.75 10.69 -10.68
C PRO A 246 6.26 10.50 -10.50
N LYS A 247 7.04 11.15 -11.36
CA LYS A 247 8.51 11.05 -11.32
C LYS A 247 9.08 11.44 -9.95
N ASN A 248 8.47 12.42 -9.30
CA ASN A 248 8.87 12.90 -7.99
C ASN A 248 8.77 11.81 -6.90
N MET A 249 7.86 10.87 -7.04
CA MET A 249 7.77 9.69 -6.16
C MET A 249 8.76 8.58 -6.56
N LYS A 250 9.01 8.38 -7.87
CA LYS A 250 9.86 7.30 -8.40
C LYS A 250 11.35 7.52 -8.22
N ALA A 251 11.82 8.75 -8.08
CA ALA A 251 13.24 9.05 -8.14
C ALA A 251 14.00 8.53 -6.91
N ALA A 252 14.46 7.30 -6.96
CA ALA A 252 15.59 6.86 -6.18
C ALA A 252 16.87 7.44 -6.82
N HIS A 253 17.57 8.31 -6.11
CA HIS A 253 18.90 8.74 -6.54
C HIS A 253 19.90 7.65 -6.19
N PHE A 254 20.18 6.79 -7.13
CA PHE A 254 21.31 5.87 -7.01
C PHE A 254 22.60 6.64 -7.35
N TYR A 255 23.43 6.90 -6.36
CA TYR A 255 24.80 7.33 -6.58
C TYR A 255 25.69 6.10 -6.72
N LEU A 256 26.04 5.74 -7.94
CA LEU A 256 27.15 4.82 -8.18
C LEU A 256 28.45 5.60 -7.96
N ARG A 257 29.09 5.38 -6.82
CA ARG A 257 30.44 5.87 -6.57
C ARG A 257 31.42 4.76 -6.88
N GLU A 258 32.15 4.89 -7.96
CA GLU A 258 33.29 4.03 -8.25
C GLU A 258 34.39 4.31 -7.20
N LEU A 259 34.63 3.36 -6.34
CA LEU A 259 35.76 3.43 -5.39
C LEU A 259 36.99 2.91 -6.11
N GLN A 260 37.94 3.79 -6.40
CA GLN A 260 39.22 3.35 -6.91
C GLN A 260 39.86 2.40 -5.89
N PRO A 261 40.38 1.23 -6.32
CA PRO A 261 41.07 0.33 -5.44
C PRO A 261 42.28 1.07 -4.87
N LYS A 262 42.37 1.14 -3.52
CA LYS A 262 43.58 1.61 -2.86
C LYS A 262 44.73 0.69 -3.25
N LEU A 263 45.63 1.16 -4.07
CA LEU A 263 46.92 0.48 -4.25
C LEU A 263 47.58 0.39 -2.86
N LEU A 264 47.69 -0.82 -2.36
CA LEU A 264 48.52 -1.12 -1.19
C LEU A 264 49.96 -0.82 -1.62
N GLN A 265 50.56 0.23 -1.07
CA GLN A 265 51.99 0.48 -1.09
C GLN A 265 52.67 -0.38 -0.04
#